data_52f56fa2d488f02e1c8708d0a446dfc9
#
_entry.id   52f56fa2d488f02e1c8708d0a446dfc9
#
_cell.length_a   1.000
_cell.length_b   1.000
_cell.length_c   1.000
_cell.angle_alpha   90.00
_cell.angle_beta   90.00
_cell.angle_gamma   90.00
#
_symmetry.space_group_name_H-M   'P 1'
#
loop_
_entity.id
_entity.type
_entity.pdbx_description
1 polymer ?
#
loop_
_entity_poly.entity_id
_entity_poly.type
_entity_poly.pdbx_seq_one_letter_code
_entity_poly.pdbx_strand_id
1 'polypeptide(L)'
;MIRTTPNKEAPSAEPPAYAGLSSAMWRYAGIAAILGIACTLPFAVSGYRVSQLSQVLIYAIAMSGLNILTGFNGQISLGQGAFYAIGAYTAAILLEKTAIPYWATVPIAGAICLGVGFLFGLPALRLEGLYLALATFALAVATPQILKFKGFDHWTGGVQGIQVDAPAAPCGLPLNTDRWIYYFCLVWTIALFVVVRNLLRGRTGRAIVAIRDHPLAAAAMGIDTALYKSLTFGISAMYTGIAGALGALLSAYVSPDSFPVSLSIKFLVGSVVGGIVSISGAFIGALFIEFTPNFADQISKAAPDAIFGIVLIALMYLMPRGAIGVCDFIGIHLRRVAVAKRTAG
;
A
#
# COMPACT_ATOMS: atom_id res chain seq x y z
N MET A 1 -16.60 -66.16 -10.56
CA MET A 1 -15.13 -66.13 -10.32
C MET A 1 -14.57 -64.86 -10.94
N ILE A 2 -14.40 -63.78 -10.14
CA ILE A 2 -13.81 -62.52 -10.58
C ILE A 2 -12.38 -62.52 -10.03
N ARG A 3 -11.38 -62.62 -10.91
CA ARG A 3 -9.96 -62.52 -10.55
C ARG A 3 -9.63 -61.05 -10.30
N THR A 4 -9.36 -60.68 -9.06
CA THR A 4 -8.76 -59.44 -8.65
C THR A 4 -7.27 -59.51 -8.90
N THR A 5 -6.77 -58.73 -9.84
CA THR A 5 -5.32 -58.48 -10.03
C THR A 5 -4.80 -57.56 -8.92
N PRO A 6 -3.63 -57.85 -8.29
CA PRO A 6 -3.09 -57.00 -7.26
C PRO A 6 -2.58 -55.68 -7.91
N ASN A 7 -3.05 -54.59 -7.34
CA ASN A 7 -2.61 -53.23 -7.68
C ASN A 7 -1.13 -53.09 -7.29
N LYS A 8 -0.23 -52.91 -8.26
CA LYS A 8 1.16 -52.56 -8.02
C LYS A 8 1.19 -51.12 -7.49
N GLU A 9 1.44 -50.99 -6.20
CA GLU A 9 1.77 -49.72 -5.56
C GLU A 9 2.98 -49.12 -6.31
N ALA A 10 2.75 -47.96 -6.94
CA ALA A 10 3.82 -47.15 -7.49
C ALA A 10 4.69 -46.65 -6.31
N PRO A 11 6.04 -46.69 -6.41
CA PRO A 11 6.89 -46.22 -5.35
C PRO A 11 6.62 -44.70 -5.15
N SER A 12 6.27 -44.35 -3.92
CA SER A 12 6.16 -42.93 -3.48
C SER A 12 7.53 -42.29 -3.62
N ALA A 13 7.74 -41.55 -4.71
CA ALA A 13 8.92 -40.72 -4.88
C ALA A 13 8.85 -39.57 -3.85
N GLU A 14 9.54 -39.72 -2.73
CA GLU A 14 9.80 -38.61 -1.81
C GLU A 14 10.52 -37.49 -2.62
N PRO A 15 10.02 -36.25 -2.55
CA PRO A 15 10.72 -35.15 -3.22
C PRO A 15 12.08 -34.95 -2.56
N PRO A 16 13.17 -34.81 -3.34
CA PRO A 16 14.51 -34.71 -2.81
C PRO A 16 14.63 -33.50 -1.88
N ALA A 17 15.05 -33.73 -0.63
CA ALA A 17 15.20 -32.73 0.44
C ALA A 17 16.08 -31.52 0.06
N TYR A 18 16.85 -31.60 -1.01
CA TYR A 18 17.74 -30.54 -1.52
C TYR A 18 17.03 -29.45 -2.36
N ALA A 19 15.80 -29.67 -2.83
CA ALA A 19 15.07 -28.68 -3.65
C ALA A 19 14.58 -27.48 -2.84
N GLY A 20 14.45 -27.62 -1.51
CA GLY A 20 13.97 -26.55 -0.62
C GLY A 20 15.01 -25.49 -0.29
N LEU A 21 16.26 -25.86 -0.12
CA LEU A 21 17.36 -24.94 0.28
C LEU A 21 17.77 -24.00 -0.86
N SER A 22 17.85 -24.50 -2.10
CA SER A 22 18.20 -23.67 -3.25
C SER A 22 17.14 -22.60 -3.54
N SER A 23 15.86 -22.94 -3.45
CA SER A 23 14.77 -21.99 -3.71
C SER A 23 14.65 -20.89 -2.64
N ALA A 24 14.95 -21.21 -1.39
CA ALA A 24 15.00 -20.23 -0.31
C ALA A 24 16.19 -19.27 -0.48
N MET A 25 17.35 -19.78 -0.82
CA MET A 25 18.57 -19.00 -1.05
C MET A 25 18.41 -18.02 -2.21
N TRP A 26 17.82 -18.42 -3.34
CA TRP A 26 17.50 -17.53 -4.46
C TRP A 26 16.48 -16.43 -4.09
N ARG A 27 15.52 -16.73 -3.24
CA ARG A 27 14.55 -15.73 -2.74
C ARG A 27 15.21 -14.69 -1.84
N TYR A 28 16.08 -15.11 -0.91
CA TYR A 28 16.81 -14.16 -0.05
C TYR A 28 17.83 -13.35 -0.85
N ALA A 29 18.51 -13.96 -1.81
CA ALA A 29 19.41 -13.25 -2.73
C ALA A 29 18.67 -12.19 -3.56
N GLY A 30 17.48 -12.52 -4.07
CA GLY A 30 16.63 -11.55 -4.78
C GLY A 30 16.17 -10.37 -3.90
N ILE A 31 15.77 -10.63 -2.66
CA ILE A 31 15.39 -9.58 -1.70
C ILE A 31 16.60 -8.71 -1.37
N ALA A 32 17.77 -9.32 -1.09
CA ALA A 32 19.00 -8.61 -0.80
C ALA A 32 19.46 -7.74 -2.00
N ALA A 33 19.32 -8.23 -3.23
CA ALA A 33 19.63 -7.46 -4.43
C ALA A 33 18.70 -6.25 -4.59
N ILE A 34 17.39 -6.41 -4.38
CA ILE A 34 16.42 -5.30 -4.44
C ILE A 34 16.73 -4.26 -3.36
N LEU A 35 17.01 -4.69 -2.13
CA LEU A 35 17.39 -3.79 -1.05
C LEU A 35 18.72 -3.07 -1.33
N GLY A 36 19.72 -3.78 -1.87
CA GLY A 36 21.00 -3.19 -2.28
C GLY A 36 20.82 -2.11 -3.35
N ILE A 37 20.00 -2.38 -4.37
CA ILE A 37 19.66 -1.40 -5.40
C ILE A 37 18.92 -0.21 -4.76
N ALA A 38 17.92 -0.44 -3.92
CA ALA A 38 17.18 0.64 -3.25
C ALA A 38 18.09 1.51 -2.37
N CYS A 39 19.11 0.95 -1.71
CA CYS A 39 20.06 1.70 -0.91
C CYS A 39 21.08 2.50 -1.74
N THR A 40 21.46 2.04 -2.93
CA THR A 40 22.46 2.72 -3.78
C THR A 40 21.82 3.75 -4.71
N LEU A 41 20.55 3.60 -5.05
CA LEU A 41 19.81 4.42 -5.99
C LEU A 41 19.89 5.95 -5.69
N PRO A 42 19.75 6.44 -4.43
CA PRO A 42 19.81 7.85 -4.12
C PRO A 42 21.15 8.53 -4.40
N PHE A 43 22.23 7.76 -4.56
CA PHE A 43 23.54 8.30 -4.92
C PHE A 43 23.71 8.44 -6.43
N ALA A 44 22.96 7.67 -7.22
CA ALA A 44 23.06 7.64 -8.68
C ALA A 44 22.13 8.63 -9.38
N VAL A 45 21.12 9.19 -8.67
CA VAL A 45 20.08 10.04 -9.27
C VAL A 45 20.06 11.44 -8.65
N SER A 46 19.47 12.41 -9.40
CA SER A 46 19.32 13.80 -8.95
C SER A 46 18.33 13.92 -7.77
N GLY A 47 18.44 14.98 -6.95
CA GLY A 47 17.58 15.22 -5.79
C GLY A 47 16.09 15.17 -6.12
N TYR A 48 15.65 15.77 -7.22
CA TYR A 48 14.26 15.70 -7.68
C TYR A 48 13.77 14.26 -7.88
N ARG A 49 14.58 13.40 -8.49
CA ARG A 49 14.22 11.98 -8.67
C ARG A 49 14.24 11.20 -7.34
N VAL A 50 15.08 11.62 -6.39
CA VAL A 50 15.07 11.03 -5.04
C VAL A 50 13.75 11.35 -4.34
N SER A 51 13.24 12.59 -4.46
CA SER A 51 11.92 12.96 -3.91
C SER A 51 10.78 12.17 -4.57
N GLN A 52 10.80 11.96 -5.89
CA GLN A 52 9.83 11.11 -6.59
C GLN A 52 9.87 9.65 -6.09
N LEU A 53 11.05 9.09 -5.87
CA LEU A 53 11.20 7.75 -5.32
C LEU A 53 10.68 7.67 -3.87
N SER A 54 10.89 8.71 -3.07
CA SER A 54 10.30 8.81 -1.73
C SER A 54 8.77 8.82 -1.81
N GLN A 55 8.19 9.56 -2.77
CA GLN A 55 6.74 9.57 -3.01
C GLN A 55 6.21 8.19 -3.40
N VAL A 56 6.94 7.44 -4.25
CA VAL A 56 6.59 6.05 -4.58
C VAL A 56 6.54 5.17 -3.33
N LEU A 57 7.52 5.27 -2.43
CA LEU A 57 7.53 4.50 -1.18
C LEU A 57 6.33 4.85 -0.30
N ILE A 58 6.01 6.13 -0.18
CA ILE A 58 4.85 6.62 0.58
C ILE A 58 3.54 6.09 -0.02
N TYR A 59 3.38 6.18 -1.33
CA TYR A 59 2.18 5.65 -2.00
C TYR A 59 2.08 4.13 -1.90
N ALA A 60 3.20 3.41 -1.94
CA ALA A 60 3.22 1.97 -1.73
C ALA A 60 2.71 1.58 -0.33
N ILE A 61 3.02 2.37 0.71
CA ILE A 61 2.48 2.17 2.06
C ILE A 61 0.96 2.39 2.05
N ALA A 62 0.47 3.51 1.50
CA ALA A 62 -0.96 3.82 1.42
C ALA A 62 -1.75 2.75 0.69
N MET A 63 -1.25 2.31 -0.48
CA MET A 63 -1.87 1.26 -1.29
C MET A 63 -1.81 -0.11 -0.62
N SER A 64 -0.75 -0.43 0.14
CA SER A 64 -0.73 -1.69 0.91
C SER A 64 -1.82 -1.71 1.98
N GLY A 65 -2.12 -0.57 2.61
CA GLY A 65 -3.28 -0.40 3.49
C GLY A 65 -4.60 -0.64 2.77
N LEU A 66 -4.78 -0.04 1.59
CA LEU A 66 -5.97 -0.25 0.77
C LEU A 66 -6.10 -1.71 0.30
N ASN A 67 -5.00 -2.37 -0.07
CA ASN A 67 -5.01 -3.78 -0.46
C ASN A 67 -5.47 -4.69 0.69
N ILE A 68 -5.07 -4.40 1.94
CA ILE A 68 -5.57 -5.16 3.11
C ILE A 68 -7.10 -5.05 3.19
N LEU A 69 -7.64 -3.84 3.05
CA LEU A 69 -9.06 -3.58 3.18
C LEU A 69 -9.86 -4.10 1.98
N THR A 70 -9.50 -3.68 0.78
CA THR A 70 -10.27 -3.99 -0.43
C THR A 70 -9.89 -5.35 -1.00
N GLY A 71 -8.59 -5.67 -1.05
CA GLY A 71 -8.10 -6.91 -1.65
C GLY A 71 -8.32 -8.14 -0.78
N PHE A 72 -7.91 -8.07 0.48
CA PHE A 72 -7.97 -9.23 1.38
C PHE A 72 -9.27 -9.33 2.17
N ASN A 73 -9.93 -8.21 2.49
CA ASN A 73 -11.20 -8.23 3.26
C ASN A 73 -12.45 -7.98 2.40
N GLY A 74 -12.29 -7.57 1.13
CA GLY A 74 -13.40 -7.35 0.21
C GLY A 74 -14.21 -6.06 0.45
N GLN A 75 -13.75 -5.15 1.31
CA GLN A 75 -14.41 -3.88 1.59
C GLN A 75 -13.89 -2.78 0.66
N ILE A 76 -14.69 -2.39 -0.33
CA ILE A 76 -14.30 -1.31 -1.25
C ILE A 76 -14.34 0.03 -0.52
N SER A 77 -13.22 0.77 -0.53
CA SER A 77 -13.09 2.08 0.10
C SER A 77 -12.50 3.12 -0.85
N LEU A 78 -13.16 4.26 -0.93
CA LEU A 78 -12.71 5.48 -1.61
C LEU A 78 -12.29 6.59 -0.63
N GLY A 79 -12.13 6.23 0.65
CA GLY A 79 -11.81 7.17 1.73
C GLY A 79 -10.32 7.29 2.08
N GLN A 80 -9.43 6.66 1.33
CA GLN A 80 -8.00 6.62 1.67
C GLN A 80 -7.36 8.02 1.70
N GLY A 81 -7.78 8.91 0.80
CA GLY A 81 -7.32 10.31 0.82
C GLY A 81 -7.65 11.05 2.11
N ALA A 82 -8.81 10.74 2.73
CA ALA A 82 -9.17 11.31 4.03
C ALA A 82 -8.20 10.86 5.14
N PHE A 83 -7.91 9.57 5.23
CA PHE A 83 -6.96 9.05 6.23
C PHE A 83 -5.53 9.51 5.97
N TYR A 84 -5.16 9.69 4.70
CA TYR A 84 -3.90 10.29 4.32
C TYR A 84 -3.82 11.75 4.81
N ALA A 85 -4.88 12.54 4.62
CA ALA A 85 -4.98 13.90 5.11
C ALA A 85 -4.93 13.96 6.65
N ILE A 86 -5.69 13.11 7.36
CA ILE A 86 -5.67 13.04 8.83
C ILE A 86 -4.25 12.74 9.32
N GLY A 87 -3.55 11.79 8.71
CA GLY A 87 -2.17 11.47 9.07
C GLY A 87 -1.19 12.61 8.82
N ALA A 88 -1.31 13.28 7.66
CA ALA A 88 -0.48 14.42 7.29
C ALA A 88 -0.68 15.61 8.26
N TYR A 89 -1.94 15.96 8.54
CA TYR A 89 -2.26 17.03 9.49
C TYR A 89 -1.86 16.68 10.92
N THR A 90 -2.01 15.42 11.34
CA THR A 90 -1.53 14.99 12.66
C THR A 90 -0.03 15.23 12.79
N ALA A 91 0.76 14.85 11.81
CA ALA A 91 2.21 15.07 11.84
C ALA A 91 2.55 16.56 11.81
N ALA A 92 1.89 17.35 10.93
CA ALA A 92 2.12 18.78 10.81
C ALA A 92 1.79 19.55 12.10
N ILE A 93 0.63 19.28 12.70
CA ILE A 93 0.21 19.91 13.96
C ILE A 93 1.16 19.54 15.11
N LEU A 94 1.57 18.29 15.21
CA LEU A 94 2.50 17.87 16.26
C LEU A 94 3.87 18.54 16.11
N LEU A 95 4.37 18.71 14.90
CA LEU A 95 5.64 19.39 14.64
C LEU A 95 5.57 20.89 14.90
N GLU A 96 4.47 21.54 14.53
CA GLU A 96 4.30 22.98 14.71
C GLU A 96 4.01 23.36 16.16
N LYS A 97 3.11 22.60 16.86
CA LYS A 97 2.60 22.98 18.18
C LYS A 97 3.33 22.30 19.34
N THR A 98 4.09 21.24 19.08
CA THR A 98 4.75 20.47 20.14
C THR A 98 6.22 20.24 19.79
N ALA A 99 7.07 20.14 20.82
CA ALA A 99 8.48 19.86 20.65
C ALA A 99 8.78 18.36 20.37
N ILE A 100 7.80 17.64 19.78
CA ILE A 100 7.94 16.21 19.48
C ILE A 100 8.84 16.04 18.26
N PRO A 101 9.85 15.15 18.31
CA PRO A 101 10.72 14.92 17.18
C PRO A 101 9.96 14.26 16.02
N TYR A 102 10.33 14.60 14.77
CA TYR A 102 9.64 14.16 13.54
C TYR A 102 9.48 12.64 13.44
N TRP A 103 10.43 11.85 13.93
CA TRP A 103 10.35 10.39 13.88
C TRP A 103 9.25 9.82 14.78
N ALA A 104 8.83 10.53 15.83
CA ALA A 104 7.75 10.11 16.73
C ALA A 104 6.36 10.52 16.19
N THR A 105 6.27 11.52 15.32
CA THR A 105 4.98 11.97 14.74
C THR A 105 4.38 10.90 13.84
N VAL A 106 5.19 10.11 13.15
CA VAL A 106 4.75 9.05 12.22
C VAL A 106 3.98 7.94 12.93
N PRO A 107 4.47 7.29 13.99
CA PRO A 107 3.71 6.28 14.72
C PRO A 107 2.49 6.86 15.44
N ILE A 108 2.56 8.11 15.92
CA ILE A 108 1.41 8.78 16.56
C ILE A 108 0.31 9.00 15.52
N ALA A 109 0.63 9.51 14.33
CA ALA A 109 -0.31 9.66 13.22
C ALA A 109 -0.95 8.31 12.83
N GLY A 110 -0.14 7.25 12.79
CA GLY A 110 -0.63 5.89 12.56
C GLY A 110 -1.61 5.43 13.63
N ALA A 111 -1.31 5.66 14.91
CA ALA A 111 -2.18 5.27 16.03
C ALA A 111 -3.51 6.05 16.03
N ILE A 112 -3.48 7.35 15.76
CA ILE A 112 -4.69 8.18 15.62
C ILE A 112 -5.53 7.69 14.45
N CYS A 113 -4.94 7.46 13.28
CA CYS A 113 -5.65 6.96 12.11
C CYS A 113 -6.20 5.54 12.34
N LEU A 114 -5.52 4.67 13.09
CA LEU A 114 -6.04 3.38 13.50
C LEU A 114 -7.31 3.55 14.34
N GLY A 115 -7.29 4.41 15.34
CA GLY A 115 -8.45 4.70 16.19
C GLY A 115 -9.63 5.29 15.42
N VAL A 116 -9.38 6.32 14.60
CA VAL A 116 -10.40 6.96 13.76
C VAL A 116 -10.95 5.96 12.73
N GLY A 117 -10.09 5.18 12.07
CA GLY A 117 -10.49 4.18 11.11
C GLY A 117 -11.28 3.04 11.74
N PHE A 118 -10.88 2.56 12.92
CA PHE A 118 -11.64 1.55 13.66
C PHE A 118 -13.03 2.08 14.04
N LEU A 119 -13.11 3.31 14.55
CA LEU A 119 -14.36 3.97 14.93
C LEU A 119 -15.27 4.17 13.71
N PHE A 120 -14.72 4.59 12.57
CA PHE A 120 -15.46 4.72 11.31
C PHE A 120 -15.87 3.33 10.76
N GLY A 121 -15.09 2.30 11.02
CA GLY A 121 -15.40 0.92 10.68
C GLY A 121 -16.68 0.39 11.33
N LEU A 122 -17.04 0.86 12.54
CA LEU A 122 -18.25 0.41 13.25
C LEU A 122 -19.56 0.76 12.49
N PRO A 123 -19.83 2.01 12.10
CA PRO A 123 -21.00 2.30 11.26
C PRO A 123 -20.91 1.68 9.87
N ALA A 124 -19.68 1.52 9.34
CA ALA A 124 -19.44 0.90 8.06
C ALA A 124 -19.84 -0.60 8.00
N LEU A 125 -19.98 -1.28 9.14
CA LEU A 125 -20.48 -2.66 9.23
C LEU A 125 -21.91 -2.83 8.71
N ARG A 126 -22.72 -1.78 8.76
CA ARG A 126 -24.10 -1.79 8.27
C ARG A 126 -24.20 -1.54 6.77
N LEU A 127 -23.08 -1.17 6.15
CA LEU A 127 -23.01 -0.81 4.74
C LEU A 127 -22.21 -1.90 4.00
N GLU A 128 -22.74 -2.38 2.89
CA GLU A 128 -22.08 -3.40 2.07
C GLU A 128 -21.89 -2.91 0.64
N GLY A 129 -20.82 -3.38 0.00
CA GLY A 129 -20.54 -3.14 -1.41
C GLY A 129 -20.50 -1.64 -1.77
N LEU A 130 -21.41 -1.20 -2.64
CA LEU A 130 -21.44 0.16 -3.16
C LEU A 130 -21.77 1.22 -2.10
N TYR A 131 -22.62 0.90 -1.11
CA TYR A 131 -22.98 1.85 -0.06
C TYR A 131 -21.77 2.20 0.82
N LEU A 132 -20.92 1.25 1.12
CA LEU A 132 -19.66 1.49 1.85
C LEU A 132 -18.71 2.37 1.02
N ALA A 133 -18.60 2.10 -0.28
CA ALA A 133 -17.77 2.93 -1.18
C ALA A 133 -18.27 4.38 -1.22
N LEU A 134 -19.60 4.60 -1.29
CA LEU A 134 -20.19 5.94 -1.26
C LEU A 134 -19.98 6.65 0.09
N ALA A 135 -20.12 5.95 1.22
CA ALA A 135 -19.88 6.53 2.53
C ALA A 135 -18.41 6.95 2.71
N THR A 136 -17.47 6.12 2.26
CA THR A 136 -16.04 6.44 2.31
C THR A 136 -15.66 7.54 1.29
N PHE A 137 -16.32 7.61 0.15
CA PHE A 137 -16.20 8.71 -0.80
C PHE A 137 -16.67 10.03 -0.19
N ALA A 138 -17.83 10.03 0.49
CA ALA A 138 -18.32 11.20 1.19
C ALA A 138 -17.33 11.68 2.27
N LEU A 139 -16.67 10.75 2.98
CA LEU A 139 -15.61 11.09 3.92
C LEU A 139 -14.43 11.78 3.21
N ALA A 140 -14.01 11.29 2.04
CA ALA A 140 -12.92 11.90 1.27
C ALA A 140 -13.27 13.31 0.77
N VAL A 141 -14.55 13.55 0.41
CA VAL A 141 -15.04 14.90 0.03
C VAL A 141 -15.13 15.83 1.23
N ALA A 142 -15.62 15.32 2.36
CA ALA A 142 -15.84 16.13 3.57
C ALA A 142 -14.54 16.54 4.25
N THR A 143 -13.51 15.69 4.26
CA THR A 143 -12.28 15.93 5.01
C THR A 143 -11.59 17.27 4.66
N PRO A 144 -11.34 17.62 3.38
CA PRO A 144 -10.77 18.93 3.06
C PRO A 144 -11.64 20.11 3.49
N GLN A 145 -12.97 19.94 3.46
CA GLN A 145 -13.89 20.99 3.88
C GLN A 145 -13.91 21.16 5.40
N ILE A 146 -13.83 20.07 6.15
CA ILE A 146 -13.70 20.10 7.62
C ILE A 146 -12.39 20.78 8.02
N LEU A 147 -11.30 20.51 7.32
CA LEU A 147 -10.00 21.12 7.58
C LEU A 147 -9.98 22.64 7.29
N LYS A 148 -10.83 23.14 6.38
CA LYS A 148 -11.02 24.56 6.08
C LYS A 148 -12.00 25.26 7.02
N PHE A 149 -12.63 24.54 7.94
CA PHE A 149 -13.63 25.13 8.83
C PHE A 149 -12.98 26.10 9.82
N LYS A 150 -13.49 27.34 9.91
CA LYS A 150 -12.96 28.42 10.73
C LYS A 150 -12.71 28.05 12.21
N GLY A 151 -13.49 27.13 12.77
CA GLY A 151 -13.31 26.67 14.14
C GLY A 151 -12.02 25.88 14.36
N PHE A 152 -11.43 25.34 13.31
CA PHE A 152 -10.19 24.58 13.35
C PHE A 152 -8.97 25.35 12.82
N ASP A 153 -9.16 26.61 12.32
CA ASP A 153 -8.08 27.43 11.74
C ASP A 153 -6.84 27.52 12.64
N HIS A 154 -7.06 27.63 13.95
CA HIS A 154 -5.96 27.68 14.92
C HIS A 154 -5.09 26.39 14.93
N TRP A 155 -5.66 25.24 14.53
CA TRP A 155 -4.95 23.96 14.51
C TRP A 155 -4.50 23.57 13.13
N THR A 156 -5.29 23.89 12.09
CA THR A 156 -5.05 23.41 10.72
C THR A 156 -4.42 24.45 9.82
N GLY A 157 -4.26 25.71 10.30
CA GLY A 157 -3.86 26.83 9.43
C GLY A 157 -4.92 27.23 8.39
N GLY A 158 -6.13 26.61 8.48
CA GLY A 158 -7.25 26.89 7.59
C GLY A 158 -6.92 26.67 6.13
N VAL A 159 -7.30 27.63 5.28
CA VAL A 159 -7.04 27.55 3.83
C VAL A 159 -5.54 27.68 3.50
N GLN A 160 -4.78 28.39 4.35
CA GLN A 160 -3.35 28.62 4.12
C GLN A 160 -2.50 27.37 4.40
N GLY A 161 -3.02 26.41 5.22
CA GLY A 161 -2.29 25.22 5.60
C GLY A 161 -1.15 25.47 6.60
N ILE A 162 -0.35 24.44 6.82
CA ILE A 162 0.76 24.42 7.79
C ILE A 162 2.06 24.20 7.05
N GLN A 163 3.07 25.03 7.34
CA GLN A 163 4.43 24.82 6.88
C GLN A 163 5.16 23.94 7.88
N VAL A 164 5.81 22.89 7.40
CA VAL A 164 6.53 21.91 8.22
C VAL A 164 8.01 22.06 7.94
N ASP A 165 8.82 22.18 8.97
CA ASP A 165 10.27 22.20 8.80
C ASP A 165 10.74 20.83 8.28
N ALA A 166 11.53 20.86 7.19
CA ALA A 166 12.09 19.66 6.62
C ALA A 166 13.04 18.99 7.63
N PRO A 167 12.88 17.69 7.91
CA PRO A 167 13.67 16.99 8.90
C PRO A 167 15.15 16.98 8.50
N ALA A 168 16.00 17.57 9.31
CA ALA A 168 17.43 17.49 9.16
C ALA A 168 17.95 16.09 9.52
N ALA A 169 19.04 15.66 8.88
CA ALA A 169 19.68 14.41 9.20
C ALA A 169 20.23 14.45 10.65
N PRO A 170 19.91 13.47 11.51
CA PRO A 170 20.44 13.42 12.86
C PRO A 170 21.96 13.12 12.84
N CYS A 171 22.63 13.48 13.93
CA CYS A 171 24.06 13.19 14.16
C CYS A 171 25.05 13.79 13.13
N GLY A 172 24.71 14.86 12.42
CA GLY A 172 25.66 15.52 11.50
C GLY A 172 26.08 14.67 10.30
N LEU A 173 25.27 13.68 9.90
CA LEU A 173 25.52 12.88 8.71
C LEU A 173 25.56 13.80 7.46
N PRO A 174 26.56 13.68 6.57
CA PRO A 174 26.69 14.49 5.37
C PRO A 174 25.69 14.08 4.27
N LEU A 175 24.42 13.93 4.65
CA LEU A 175 23.34 13.58 3.75
C LEU A 175 22.46 14.79 3.50
N ASN A 176 22.16 15.06 2.23
CA ASN A 176 21.14 16.06 1.88
C ASN A 176 19.79 15.63 2.44
N THR A 177 18.95 16.61 2.82
CA THR A 177 17.60 16.40 3.36
C THR A 177 16.77 15.40 2.54
N ASP A 178 16.81 15.51 1.18
CA ASP A 178 16.07 14.59 0.29
C ASP A 178 16.51 13.14 0.45
N ARG A 179 17.82 12.89 0.56
CA ARG A 179 18.35 11.54 0.76
C ARG A 179 18.00 11.00 2.13
N TRP A 180 18.02 11.85 3.15
CA TRP A 180 17.64 11.46 4.51
C TRP A 180 16.17 11.04 4.55
N ILE A 181 15.26 11.86 4.01
CA ILE A 181 13.83 11.54 3.93
C ILE A 181 13.60 10.24 3.15
N TYR A 182 14.32 10.03 2.05
CA TYR A 182 14.23 8.77 1.29
C TYR A 182 14.56 7.55 2.15
N TYR A 183 15.67 7.55 2.90
CA TYR A 183 16.02 6.42 3.76
C TYR A 183 15.02 6.24 4.91
N PHE A 184 14.52 7.34 5.45
CA PHE A 184 13.49 7.29 6.46
C PHE A 184 12.20 6.65 5.93
N CYS A 185 11.73 7.04 4.74
CA CYS A 185 10.60 6.42 4.06
C CYS A 185 10.87 4.94 3.72
N LEU A 186 12.09 4.60 3.29
CA LEU A 186 12.49 3.23 2.96
C LEU A 186 12.39 2.31 4.18
N VAL A 187 12.90 2.74 5.34
CA VAL A 187 12.82 1.98 6.60
C VAL A 187 11.36 1.73 6.98
N TRP A 188 10.51 2.77 6.95
CA TRP A 188 9.08 2.62 7.24
C TRP A 188 8.38 1.70 6.24
N THR A 189 8.70 1.81 4.96
CA THR A 189 8.13 0.94 3.93
C THR A 189 8.48 -0.52 4.20
N ILE A 190 9.76 -0.82 4.43
CA ILE A 190 10.21 -2.19 4.73
C ILE A 190 9.54 -2.72 5.99
N ALA A 191 9.52 -1.93 7.07
CA ALA A 191 8.90 -2.32 8.34
C ALA A 191 7.42 -2.66 8.15
N LEU A 192 6.65 -1.79 7.49
CA LEU A 192 5.22 -1.99 7.26
C LEU A 192 4.93 -3.14 6.29
N PHE A 193 5.75 -3.36 5.26
CA PHE A 193 5.62 -4.52 4.36
C PHE A 193 5.90 -5.85 5.09
N VAL A 194 6.84 -5.86 6.04
CA VAL A 194 7.06 -7.03 6.91
C VAL A 194 5.87 -7.25 7.84
N VAL A 195 5.34 -6.18 8.45
CA VAL A 195 4.16 -6.26 9.33
C VAL A 195 2.95 -6.79 8.57
N VAL A 196 2.62 -6.25 7.39
CA VAL A 196 1.46 -6.74 6.60
C VAL A 196 1.64 -8.18 6.16
N ARG A 197 2.85 -8.57 5.76
CA ARG A 197 3.13 -9.96 5.39
C ARG A 197 2.89 -10.91 6.57
N ASN A 198 3.34 -10.54 7.76
CA ASN A 198 3.15 -11.34 8.97
C ASN A 198 1.67 -11.37 9.39
N LEU A 199 0.98 -10.24 9.32
CA LEU A 199 -0.46 -10.12 9.58
C LEU A 199 -1.26 -11.08 8.69
N LEU A 200 -1.02 -11.05 7.37
CA LEU A 200 -1.76 -11.87 6.40
C LEU A 200 -1.44 -13.36 6.51
N ARG A 201 -0.26 -13.73 6.97
CA ARG A 201 0.10 -15.13 7.24
C ARG A 201 -0.42 -15.65 8.57
N GLY A 202 -0.75 -14.74 9.48
CA GLY A 202 -1.23 -15.04 10.82
C GLY A 202 -2.68 -15.55 10.88
N ARG A 203 -3.18 -15.73 12.08
CA ARG A 203 -4.59 -16.10 12.34
C ARG A 203 -5.54 -15.00 11.84
N THR A 204 -5.19 -13.74 12.07
CA THR A 204 -5.95 -12.56 11.63
C THR A 204 -6.11 -12.53 10.11
N GLY A 205 -5.05 -12.77 9.34
CA GLY A 205 -5.12 -12.79 7.88
C GLY A 205 -6.04 -13.89 7.35
N ARG A 206 -5.99 -15.08 7.93
CA ARG A 206 -6.91 -16.17 7.56
C ARG A 206 -8.36 -15.82 7.86
N ALA A 207 -8.64 -15.20 9.02
CA ALA A 207 -9.98 -14.75 9.37
C ALA A 207 -10.49 -13.66 8.37
N ILE A 208 -9.65 -12.70 8.02
CA ILE A 208 -9.99 -11.64 7.04
C ILE A 208 -10.37 -12.25 5.69
N VAL A 209 -9.57 -13.18 5.17
CA VAL A 209 -9.83 -13.85 3.89
C VAL A 209 -11.10 -14.72 3.96
N ALA A 210 -11.32 -15.45 5.05
CA ALA A 210 -12.53 -16.23 5.25
C ALA A 210 -13.81 -15.36 5.24
N ILE A 211 -13.74 -14.17 5.86
CA ILE A 211 -14.84 -13.19 5.85
C ILE A 211 -15.09 -12.66 4.42
N ARG A 212 -14.05 -12.41 3.64
CA ARG A 212 -14.18 -11.97 2.25
C ARG A 212 -14.88 -13.02 1.40
N ASP A 213 -14.46 -14.27 1.53
CA ASP A 213 -14.94 -15.36 0.67
C ASP A 213 -16.39 -15.76 1.03
N HIS A 214 -16.70 -15.98 2.33
CA HIS A 214 -18.02 -16.35 2.81
C HIS A 214 -18.30 -15.81 4.23
N PRO A 215 -18.86 -14.60 4.38
CA PRO A 215 -19.08 -13.97 5.69
C PRO A 215 -19.94 -14.81 6.64
N LEU A 216 -21.02 -15.44 6.11
CA LEU A 216 -21.93 -16.26 6.90
C LEU A 216 -21.26 -17.54 7.40
N ALA A 217 -20.48 -18.20 6.55
CA ALA A 217 -19.73 -19.39 6.94
C ALA A 217 -18.64 -19.06 7.98
N ALA A 218 -17.96 -17.93 7.83
CA ALA A 218 -16.97 -17.45 8.81
C ALA A 218 -17.62 -17.21 10.18
N ALA A 219 -18.79 -16.58 10.22
CA ALA A 219 -19.56 -16.37 11.45
C ALA A 219 -20.00 -17.69 12.10
N ALA A 220 -20.47 -18.66 11.31
CA ALA A 220 -20.84 -19.99 11.79
C ALA A 220 -19.66 -20.77 12.41
N MET A 221 -18.43 -20.48 11.96
CA MET A 221 -17.20 -21.04 12.52
C MET A 221 -16.66 -20.26 13.72
N GLY A 222 -17.45 -19.30 14.27
CA GLY A 222 -17.10 -18.52 15.46
C GLY A 222 -16.19 -17.31 15.22
N ILE A 223 -16.03 -16.87 13.97
CA ILE A 223 -15.28 -15.66 13.66
C ILE A 223 -16.19 -14.44 13.85
N ASP A 224 -15.80 -13.52 14.73
CA ASP A 224 -16.50 -12.24 14.91
C ASP A 224 -16.24 -11.34 13.68
N THR A 225 -17.16 -11.40 12.72
CA THR A 225 -17.06 -10.66 11.46
C THR A 225 -17.07 -9.15 11.65
N ALA A 226 -17.79 -8.65 12.67
CA ALA A 226 -17.87 -7.23 12.97
C ALA A 226 -16.53 -6.68 13.46
N LEU A 227 -15.94 -7.36 14.45
CA LEU A 227 -14.63 -6.96 15.00
C LEU A 227 -13.55 -6.99 13.90
N TYR A 228 -13.47 -8.07 13.13
CA TYR A 228 -12.44 -8.20 12.08
C TYR A 228 -12.62 -7.21 10.93
N LYS A 229 -13.86 -6.91 10.51
CA LYS A 229 -14.14 -5.87 9.50
C LYS A 229 -13.68 -4.49 9.99
N SER A 230 -14.07 -4.09 11.22
CA SER A 230 -13.68 -2.80 11.81
C SER A 230 -12.17 -2.72 12.06
N LEU A 231 -11.55 -3.80 12.55
CA LEU A 231 -10.09 -3.85 12.76
C LEU A 231 -9.33 -3.70 11.45
N THR A 232 -9.79 -4.36 10.38
CA THR A 232 -9.17 -4.27 9.05
C THR A 232 -9.28 -2.85 8.51
N PHE A 233 -10.41 -2.19 8.75
CA PHE A 233 -10.62 -0.79 8.37
C PHE A 233 -9.63 0.13 9.14
N GLY A 234 -9.49 -0.07 10.44
CA GLY A 234 -8.52 0.64 11.28
C GLY A 234 -7.08 0.44 10.84
N ILE A 235 -6.68 -0.81 10.54
CA ILE A 235 -5.33 -1.12 10.04
C ILE A 235 -5.08 -0.44 8.69
N SER A 236 -6.04 -0.48 7.78
CA SER A 236 -5.94 0.21 6.49
C SER A 236 -5.75 1.72 6.67
N ALA A 237 -6.54 2.33 7.54
CA ALA A 237 -6.42 3.74 7.89
C ALA A 237 -5.08 4.08 8.56
N MET A 238 -4.55 3.20 9.42
CA MET A 238 -3.23 3.34 10.03
C MET A 238 -2.12 3.42 8.97
N TYR A 239 -2.12 2.49 8.01
CA TYR A 239 -1.13 2.48 6.93
C TYR A 239 -1.19 3.77 6.11
N THR A 240 -2.40 4.18 5.75
CA THR A 240 -2.60 5.40 4.97
C THR A 240 -2.26 6.66 5.78
N GLY A 241 -2.53 6.67 7.09
CA GLY A 241 -2.15 7.75 7.98
C GLY A 241 -0.63 7.87 8.15
N ILE A 242 0.08 6.75 8.29
CA ILE A 242 1.55 6.74 8.29
C ILE A 242 2.10 7.29 6.96
N ALA A 243 1.52 6.86 5.84
CA ALA A 243 1.88 7.40 4.52
C ALA A 243 1.64 8.91 4.44
N GLY A 244 0.52 9.41 4.98
CA GLY A 244 0.21 10.84 5.05
C GLY A 244 1.21 11.62 5.89
N ALA A 245 1.60 11.10 7.06
CA ALA A 245 2.62 11.72 7.91
C ALA A 245 3.98 11.80 7.21
N LEU A 246 4.40 10.73 6.53
CA LEU A 246 5.63 10.73 5.72
C LEU A 246 5.53 11.71 4.54
N GLY A 247 4.35 11.81 3.91
CA GLY A 247 4.08 12.77 2.84
C GLY A 247 4.19 14.23 3.30
N ALA A 248 3.71 14.54 4.51
CA ALA A 248 3.86 15.86 5.12
C ALA A 248 5.33 16.23 5.34
N LEU A 249 6.15 15.27 5.80
CA LEU A 249 7.60 15.48 5.98
C LEU A 249 8.33 15.66 4.64
N LEU A 250 7.88 14.97 3.58
CA LEU A 250 8.48 15.07 2.25
C LEU A 250 8.15 16.40 1.57
N SER A 251 6.87 16.84 1.65
CA SER A 251 6.41 18.07 0.98
C SER A 251 6.79 19.34 1.74
N ALA A 252 7.12 19.23 3.02
CA ALA A 252 7.36 20.35 3.94
C ALA A 252 6.21 21.39 4.00
N TYR A 253 5.05 21.04 3.44
CA TYR A 253 3.85 21.87 3.41
C TYR A 253 2.59 21.01 3.33
N VAL A 254 1.60 21.33 4.15
CA VAL A 254 0.34 20.61 4.25
C VAL A 254 -0.82 21.60 4.15
N SER A 255 -1.62 21.49 3.08
CA SER A 255 -2.84 22.29 2.93
C SER A 255 -4.04 21.39 2.63
N PRO A 256 -5.28 21.84 2.93
CA PRO A 256 -6.46 21.05 2.62
C PRO A 256 -6.61 20.73 1.12
N ASP A 257 -6.15 21.61 0.25
CA ASP A 257 -6.21 21.43 -1.21
C ASP A 257 -5.20 20.40 -1.74
N SER A 258 -4.22 20.01 -0.93
CA SER A 258 -3.28 18.93 -1.26
C SER A 258 -3.93 17.54 -1.22
N PHE A 259 -5.14 17.40 -0.67
CA PHE A 259 -5.86 16.13 -0.49
C PHE A 259 -7.19 16.08 -1.25
N PRO A 260 -7.20 16.31 -2.57
CA PRO A 260 -8.44 16.23 -3.35
C PRO A 260 -8.93 14.78 -3.39
N VAL A 261 -10.22 14.61 -3.69
CA VAL A 261 -10.84 13.28 -3.84
C VAL A 261 -10.13 12.43 -4.90
N SER A 262 -9.57 13.07 -5.91
CA SER A 262 -8.77 12.40 -6.95
C SER A 262 -7.60 11.60 -6.39
N LEU A 263 -7.04 11.98 -5.23
CA LEU A 263 -6.00 11.21 -4.54
C LEU A 263 -6.51 9.83 -4.10
N SER A 264 -7.73 9.75 -3.55
CA SER A 264 -8.36 8.46 -3.20
C SER A 264 -8.56 7.57 -4.41
N ILE A 265 -9.00 8.18 -5.53
CA ILE A 265 -9.18 7.47 -6.80
C ILE A 265 -7.83 6.98 -7.33
N LYS A 266 -6.78 7.80 -7.27
CA LYS A 266 -5.42 7.40 -7.65
C LYS A 266 -4.94 6.18 -6.84
N PHE A 267 -5.15 6.15 -5.53
CA PHE A 267 -4.78 5.00 -4.71
C PHE A 267 -5.54 3.73 -5.12
N LEU A 268 -6.84 3.84 -5.39
CA LEU A 268 -7.63 2.69 -5.84
C LEU A 268 -7.13 2.19 -7.21
N VAL A 269 -6.94 3.11 -8.16
CA VAL A 269 -6.42 2.80 -9.49
C VAL A 269 -5.07 2.09 -9.42
N GLY A 270 -4.13 2.62 -8.64
CA GLY A 270 -2.82 2.01 -8.45
C GLY A 270 -2.89 0.63 -7.81
N SER A 271 -3.76 0.45 -6.81
CA SER A 271 -4.02 -0.85 -6.22
C SER A 271 -4.51 -1.87 -7.25
N VAL A 272 -5.43 -1.47 -8.13
CA VAL A 272 -5.97 -2.35 -9.18
C VAL A 272 -4.91 -2.68 -10.22
N VAL A 273 -4.18 -1.67 -10.73
CA VAL A 273 -3.11 -1.84 -11.71
C VAL A 273 -1.97 -2.71 -11.15
N GLY A 274 -1.58 -2.48 -9.91
CA GLY A 274 -0.53 -3.28 -9.26
C GLY A 274 -0.96 -4.71 -8.96
N GLY A 275 -2.24 -4.91 -8.66
CA GLY A 275 -2.84 -6.18 -8.21
C GLY A 275 -3.34 -6.10 -6.79
N ILE A 276 -4.66 -5.98 -6.64
CA ILE A 276 -5.36 -5.64 -5.39
C ILE A 276 -5.17 -6.68 -4.25
N VAL A 277 -4.91 -7.94 -4.58
CA VAL A 277 -4.70 -9.05 -3.62
C VAL A 277 -3.20 -9.32 -3.39
N SER A 278 -2.34 -8.39 -3.77
CA SER A 278 -0.90 -8.58 -3.64
C SER A 278 -0.23 -7.45 -2.87
N ILE A 279 0.65 -7.81 -1.92
CA ILE A 279 1.45 -6.84 -1.17
C ILE A 279 2.47 -6.16 -2.09
N SER A 280 3.18 -6.94 -2.92
CA SER A 280 4.15 -6.40 -3.89
C SER A 280 3.50 -5.60 -5.01
N GLY A 281 2.20 -5.85 -5.30
CA GLY A 281 1.40 -5.05 -6.22
C GLY A 281 1.27 -3.60 -5.80
N ALA A 282 1.17 -3.33 -4.52
CA ALA A 282 1.12 -1.96 -4.01
C ALA A 282 2.34 -1.14 -4.46
N PHE A 283 3.52 -1.73 -4.49
CA PHE A 283 4.74 -1.04 -4.96
C PHE A 283 4.72 -0.77 -6.47
N ILE A 284 4.28 -1.75 -7.27
CA ILE A 284 4.16 -1.58 -8.73
C ILE A 284 3.08 -0.53 -9.05
N GLY A 285 1.95 -0.57 -8.35
CA GLY A 285 0.89 0.44 -8.47
C GLY A 285 1.37 1.85 -8.11
N ALA A 286 2.19 1.99 -7.07
CA ALA A 286 2.78 3.24 -6.67
C ALA A 286 3.73 3.81 -7.73
N LEU A 287 4.59 2.97 -8.33
CA LEU A 287 5.42 3.35 -9.47
C LEU A 287 4.56 3.84 -10.64
N PHE A 288 3.49 3.12 -10.95
CA PHE A 288 2.59 3.51 -12.02
C PHE A 288 1.97 4.89 -11.79
N ILE A 289 1.43 5.14 -10.60
CA ILE A 289 0.74 6.39 -10.28
C ILE A 289 1.71 7.58 -10.26
N GLU A 290 2.92 7.40 -9.77
CA GLU A 290 3.90 8.48 -9.68
C GLU A 290 4.49 8.83 -11.04
N PHE A 291 4.84 7.82 -11.86
CA PHE A 291 5.57 8.07 -13.11
C PHE A 291 4.66 8.28 -14.32
N THR A 292 3.47 7.70 -14.36
CA THR A 292 2.58 7.82 -15.54
C THR A 292 2.15 9.25 -15.84
N PRO A 293 1.76 10.11 -14.87
CA PRO A 293 1.47 11.51 -15.15
C PRO A 293 2.67 12.26 -15.71
N ASN A 294 3.87 12.00 -15.19
CA ASN A 294 5.11 12.63 -15.66
C ASN A 294 5.41 12.26 -17.13
N PHE A 295 5.14 11.03 -17.55
CA PHE A 295 5.22 10.62 -18.95
C PHE A 295 4.12 11.26 -19.81
N ALA A 296 2.91 11.35 -19.28
CA ALA A 296 1.79 11.96 -19.97
C ALA A 296 2.04 13.44 -20.26
N ASP A 297 2.60 14.19 -19.31
CA ASP A 297 2.99 15.59 -19.45
C ASP A 297 4.06 15.80 -20.54
N GLN A 298 4.96 14.84 -20.74
CA GLN A 298 5.97 14.90 -21.81
C GLN A 298 5.36 14.69 -23.21
N ILE A 299 4.26 13.92 -23.30
CA ILE A 299 3.58 13.63 -24.57
C ILE A 299 2.64 14.79 -24.94
N SER A 300 1.86 15.29 -24.00
CA SER A 300 0.94 16.40 -24.22
C SER A 300 0.71 17.21 -22.94
N LYS A 301 1.13 18.46 -22.97
CA LYS A 301 0.89 19.41 -21.86
C LYS A 301 -0.57 19.87 -21.79
N ALA A 302 -1.36 19.65 -22.86
CA ALA A 302 -2.73 20.10 -22.94
C ALA A 302 -3.76 19.17 -22.26
N ALA A 303 -3.46 17.88 -22.16
CA ALA A 303 -4.42 16.91 -21.63
C ALA A 303 -3.72 15.69 -20.95
N PRO A 304 -2.91 15.89 -19.90
CA PRO A 304 -2.18 14.79 -19.23
C PRO A 304 -3.13 13.78 -18.59
N ASP A 305 -4.25 14.24 -18.01
CA ASP A 305 -5.26 13.38 -17.40
C ASP A 305 -5.99 12.48 -18.42
N ALA A 306 -6.18 12.95 -19.65
CA ALA A 306 -6.76 12.12 -20.70
C ALA A 306 -5.82 10.99 -21.11
N ILE A 307 -4.52 11.27 -21.24
CA ILE A 307 -3.51 10.26 -21.55
C ILE A 307 -3.41 9.25 -20.40
N PHE A 308 -3.42 9.73 -19.14
CA PHE A 308 -3.46 8.86 -17.97
C PHE A 308 -4.68 7.92 -18.01
N GLY A 309 -5.88 8.44 -18.33
CA GLY A 309 -7.09 7.65 -18.44
C GLY A 309 -7.02 6.58 -19.56
N ILE A 310 -6.48 6.93 -20.73
CA ILE A 310 -6.30 5.99 -21.84
C ILE A 310 -5.32 4.88 -21.46
N VAL A 311 -4.18 5.23 -20.88
CA VAL A 311 -3.18 4.25 -20.40
C VAL A 311 -3.79 3.32 -19.35
N LEU A 312 -4.59 3.87 -18.44
CA LEU A 312 -5.30 3.09 -17.43
C LEU A 312 -6.25 2.07 -18.05
N ILE A 313 -7.12 2.50 -18.98
CA ILE A 313 -8.06 1.61 -19.67
C ILE A 313 -7.31 0.52 -20.42
N ALA A 314 -6.26 0.88 -21.16
CA ALA A 314 -5.42 -0.09 -21.87
C ALA A 314 -4.80 -1.13 -20.93
N LEU A 315 -4.25 -0.70 -19.77
CA LEU A 315 -3.68 -1.61 -18.77
C LEU A 315 -4.73 -2.52 -18.14
N MET A 316 -5.92 -2.00 -17.80
CA MET A 316 -7.00 -2.82 -17.25
C MET A 316 -7.48 -3.88 -18.25
N TYR A 317 -7.48 -3.55 -19.54
CA TYR A 317 -7.85 -4.50 -20.59
C TYR A 317 -6.75 -5.56 -20.83
N LEU A 318 -5.48 -5.14 -20.85
CA LEU A 318 -4.34 -6.02 -21.11
C LEU A 318 -3.97 -6.89 -19.90
N MET A 319 -4.21 -6.38 -18.66
CA MET A 319 -3.77 -7.01 -17.42
C MET A 319 -4.92 -7.14 -16.40
N PRO A 320 -5.95 -7.98 -16.65
CA PRO A 320 -7.14 -8.05 -15.78
C PRO A 320 -6.85 -8.55 -14.36
N ARG A 321 -5.69 -9.18 -14.12
CA ARG A 321 -5.20 -9.60 -12.80
C ARG A 321 -4.15 -8.66 -12.20
N GLY A 322 -3.96 -7.47 -12.80
CA GLY A 322 -2.91 -6.53 -12.43
C GLY A 322 -1.51 -6.96 -12.90
N ALA A 323 -0.54 -6.08 -12.73
CA ALA A 323 0.84 -6.29 -13.18
C ALA A 323 1.51 -7.51 -12.54
N ILE A 324 1.16 -7.87 -11.31
CA ILE A 324 1.66 -9.08 -10.65
C ILE A 324 1.13 -10.34 -11.31
N GLY A 325 -0.10 -10.37 -11.80
CA GLY A 325 -0.62 -11.53 -12.53
C GLY A 325 0.23 -11.87 -13.76
N VAL A 326 0.80 -10.86 -14.41
CA VAL A 326 1.73 -11.03 -15.54
C VAL A 326 3.10 -11.53 -15.07
N CYS A 327 3.63 -10.97 -13.98
CA CYS A 327 4.88 -11.45 -13.39
C CYS A 327 4.80 -12.93 -12.96
N ASP A 328 3.69 -13.34 -12.36
CA ASP A 328 3.44 -14.73 -11.98
C ASP A 328 3.34 -15.64 -13.21
N PHE A 329 2.62 -15.20 -14.25
CA PHE A 329 2.50 -15.95 -15.51
C PHE A 329 3.85 -16.16 -16.18
N ILE A 330 4.69 -15.10 -16.28
CA ILE A 330 6.05 -15.17 -16.80
C ILE A 330 6.91 -16.10 -15.93
N GLY A 331 6.81 -15.98 -14.60
CA GLY A 331 7.55 -16.83 -13.66
C GLY A 331 7.19 -18.31 -13.78
N ILE A 332 5.92 -18.65 -13.98
CA ILE A 332 5.45 -20.02 -14.20
C ILE A 332 5.97 -20.55 -15.56
N HIS A 333 5.92 -19.72 -16.60
CA HIS A 333 6.36 -20.10 -17.93
C HIS A 333 7.89 -20.37 -17.98
N LEU A 334 8.68 -19.48 -17.35
CA LEU A 334 10.12 -19.68 -17.23
C LEU A 334 10.49 -20.93 -16.42
N ARG A 335 9.74 -21.24 -15.34
CA ARG A 335 9.94 -22.48 -14.60
C ARG A 335 9.61 -23.73 -15.41
N ARG A 336 8.54 -23.71 -16.22
CA ARG A 336 8.20 -24.82 -17.13
C ARG A 336 9.26 -25.05 -18.17
N VAL A 337 9.80 -23.99 -18.77
CA VAL A 337 10.91 -24.08 -19.75
C VAL A 337 12.20 -24.61 -19.10
N ALA A 338 12.50 -24.17 -17.87
CA ALA A 338 13.67 -24.62 -17.13
C ALA A 338 13.57 -26.12 -16.73
N VAL A 339 12.38 -26.60 -16.36
CA VAL A 339 12.12 -28.01 -16.05
C VAL A 339 12.20 -28.85 -17.33
N ALA A 340 11.59 -28.40 -18.44
CA ALA A 340 11.65 -29.11 -19.73
C ALA A 340 13.09 -29.25 -20.26
N LYS A 341 13.96 -28.25 -20.06
CA LYS A 341 15.40 -28.37 -20.40
C LYS A 341 16.17 -29.35 -19.52
N ARG A 342 15.75 -29.56 -18.25
CA ARG A 342 16.39 -30.54 -17.35
C ARG A 342 16.00 -32.00 -17.63
N THR A 343 14.84 -32.23 -18.25
CA THR A 343 14.36 -33.56 -18.61
C THR A 343 14.79 -33.99 -20.03
N ALA A 344 15.32 -33.06 -20.82
CA ALA A 344 15.77 -33.32 -22.19
C ALA A 344 17.34 -33.43 -22.36
N GLY A 345 18.09 -33.25 -21.27
CA GLY A 345 19.53 -33.50 -21.21
C GLY A 345 19.86 -34.53 -20.11
#